data_158ae4b7b018c5648161f287981ae61e
#
_entry.id   158ae4b7b018c5648161f287981ae61e
#
_cell.length_a   1.000
_cell.length_b   1.000
_cell.length_c   1.000
_cell.angle_alpha   90.00
_cell.angle_beta   90.00
_cell.angle_gamma   90.00
#
_symmetry.space_group_name_H-M   'P 1'
#
loop_
_entity.id
_entity.type
_entity.pdbx_description
1 polymer ?
#
loop_
_entity_poly.entity_id
_entity_poly.type
_entity_poly.pdbx_seq_one_letter_code
_entity_poly.pdbx_strand_id
1 'polypeptide(L)'
;MTSTFGTSTQSSAAASLASAFLAPTYDRSAVTSGIVHFGLGNFHRAHQAMYLDRLMSENEALDWGICGVGVMPSDKRMRDVMQNQDGLYTLVLKHPDGTLEPKVIGSIHEYLFAPDDPSKVLDKMADAGTRIVSLTVTEGGYNIDDATGEFNAENPAAKHDAEHPDKPTTTFGFIVEALRRRRDAGIPPFTVMSCDNLPGNGSIAKAAVLAQAKLTDPELEAWIRTNVVFPNGMVDRITPVTTPEDVEMVRERYGIEDAWPVTAEPFAQWVLEDKFTLGRPPFEDAGVQLVDDVVPYELMKLRLLNASHQSLAHWGRLLGFEFAHDAAADPDVAAFTRAYLEKEALETLLPVPGIDLPQYVNTLFERFTNASIADTLARLAQDASDRMPKFVLPTVRDNLKENRSIKLGAAMCAAWALGMEGKAEDGSEIVVDDQQGDRLVALAARERDGEDTAVISDEAVFGELGSDPRFVEAFTEALKAIRADGARAVMKRLVEEG
;
A
#
# COMPACT_ATOMS: atom_id res chain seq x y z
N MET A 1 -27.92 7.08 -49.47
CA MET A 1 -28.16 6.45 -48.15
C MET A 1 -27.04 6.97 -47.25
N THR A 2 -27.35 8.00 -46.50
CA THR A 2 -26.42 8.69 -45.58
C THR A 2 -26.39 7.92 -44.26
N SER A 3 -25.28 7.31 -43.95
CA SER A 3 -25.00 6.66 -42.66
C SER A 3 -24.77 7.76 -41.62
N THR A 4 -25.73 7.93 -40.72
CA THR A 4 -25.59 8.75 -39.52
C THR A 4 -24.77 7.97 -38.50
N PHE A 5 -23.52 8.38 -38.26
CA PHE A 5 -22.77 7.95 -37.09
C PHE A 5 -23.48 8.49 -35.85
N GLY A 6 -23.91 7.57 -34.98
CA GLY A 6 -24.46 7.93 -33.69
C GLY A 6 -23.38 8.56 -32.82
N THR A 7 -23.58 9.81 -32.44
CA THR A 7 -22.85 10.45 -31.34
C THR A 7 -23.22 9.72 -30.06
N SER A 8 -22.27 9.04 -29.43
CA SER A 8 -22.43 8.53 -28.06
C SER A 8 -22.72 9.73 -27.15
N THR A 9 -23.95 9.77 -26.61
CA THR A 9 -24.27 10.76 -25.57
C THR A 9 -23.38 10.46 -24.36
N GLN A 10 -22.42 11.34 -24.08
CA GLN A 10 -21.67 11.30 -22.81
C GLN A 10 -22.69 11.27 -21.66
N SER A 11 -22.40 10.47 -20.62
CA SER A 11 -23.22 10.48 -19.41
C SER A 11 -23.18 11.84 -18.73
N SER A 12 -24.22 12.19 -17.96
CA SER A 12 -24.25 13.47 -17.23
C SER A 12 -23.05 13.63 -16.28
N ALA A 13 -22.57 12.55 -15.70
CA ALA A 13 -21.40 12.53 -14.83
C ALA A 13 -20.10 12.84 -15.58
N ALA A 14 -19.87 12.23 -16.76
CA ALA A 14 -18.71 12.53 -17.59
C ALA A 14 -18.71 14.00 -18.05
N ALA A 15 -19.89 14.53 -18.45
CA ALA A 15 -20.01 15.94 -18.83
C ALA A 15 -19.77 16.90 -17.66
N SER A 16 -20.23 16.56 -16.45
CA SER A 16 -19.98 17.33 -15.22
C SER A 16 -18.50 17.41 -14.90
N LEU A 17 -17.79 16.27 -14.88
CA LEU A 17 -16.36 16.20 -14.63
C LEU A 17 -15.54 16.91 -15.71
N ALA A 18 -15.85 16.73 -16.98
CA ALA A 18 -15.13 17.33 -18.09
C ALA A 18 -15.32 18.85 -18.20
N SER A 19 -16.44 19.38 -17.71
CA SER A 19 -16.74 20.82 -17.69
C SER A 19 -16.36 21.53 -16.40
N ALA A 20 -15.89 20.80 -15.37
CA ALA A 20 -15.48 21.39 -14.12
C ALA A 20 -14.28 22.32 -14.32
N PHE A 21 -14.25 23.43 -13.57
CA PHE A 21 -13.11 24.37 -13.56
C PHE A 21 -11.75 23.68 -13.28
N LEU A 22 -11.80 22.48 -12.69
CA LEU A 22 -10.67 21.67 -12.27
C LEU A 22 -10.37 20.51 -13.24
N ALA A 23 -11.00 20.49 -14.42
CA ALA A 23 -10.81 19.44 -15.43
C ALA A 23 -9.36 19.43 -15.97
N PRO A 24 -8.89 18.27 -16.48
CA PRO A 24 -7.60 18.19 -17.15
C PRO A 24 -7.46 19.23 -18.26
N THR A 25 -6.30 19.87 -18.35
CA THR A 25 -6.01 20.93 -19.32
C THR A 25 -5.52 20.41 -20.68
N TYR A 26 -5.12 19.14 -20.74
CA TYR A 26 -4.64 18.48 -21.95
C TYR A 26 -5.78 17.88 -22.79
N ASP A 27 -5.52 17.70 -24.08
CA ASP A 27 -6.47 17.05 -24.99
C ASP A 27 -6.48 15.53 -24.74
N ARG A 28 -7.49 15.05 -24.01
CA ARG A 28 -7.67 13.64 -23.70
C ARG A 28 -7.89 12.75 -24.93
N SER A 29 -8.32 13.31 -26.06
CA SER A 29 -8.47 12.56 -27.31
C SER A 29 -7.11 12.20 -27.95
N ALA A 30 -6.04 12.89 -27.56
CA ALA A 30 -4.66 12.61 -27.98
C ALA A 30 -3.96 11.58 -27.08
N VAL A 31 -4.57 11.23 -25.94
CA VAL A 31 -3.98 10.24 -25.00
C VAL A 31 -4.08 8.84 -25.57
N THR A 32 -2.97 8.09 -25.50
CA THR A 32 -2.92 6.66 -25.87
C THR A 32 -2.38 5.83 -24.70
N SER A 33 -2.83 4.57 -24.56
CA SER A 33 -2.41 3.71 -23.45
C SER A 33 -0.98 3.21 -23.64
N GLY A 34 -0.07 3.68 -22.80
CA GLY A 34 1.27 3.11 -22.63
C GLY A 34 1.38 2.16 -21.45
N ILE A 35 0.42 2.26 -20.52
CA ILE A 35 0.38 1.49 -19.26
C ILE A 35 -0.93 0.71 -19.17
N VAL A 36 -0.83 -0.57 -18.83
CA VAL A 36 -1.97 -1.38 -18.37
C VAL A 36 -1.81 -1.55 -16.85
N HIS A 37 -2.88 -1.24 -16.09
CA HIS A 37 -2.84 -1.27 -14.63
C HIS A 37 -3.88 -2.22 -14.05
N PHE A 38 -3.44 -3.17 -13.21
CA PHE A 38 -4.31 -4.07 -12.45
C PHE A 38 -4.49 -3.56 -11.01
N GLY A 39 -5.75 -3.56 -10.54
CA GLY A 39 -6.07 -3.12 -9.18
C GLY A 39 -6.36 -1.62 -9.09
N LEU A 40 -7.24 -1.09 -9.92
CA LEU A 40 -7.60 0.34 -9.96
C LEU A 40 -8.37 0.75 -8.70
N GLY A 41 -7.66 0.85 -7.57
CA GLY A 41 -8.19 1.26 -6.26
C GLY A 41 -8.00 2.74 -5.96
N ASN A 42 -8.32 3.13 -4.71
CA ASN A 42 -8.12 4.52 -4.25
C ASN A 42 -6.65 4.91 -4.27
N PHE A 43 -5.76 4.03 -3.80
CA PHE A 43 -4.33 4.33 -3.74
C PHE A 43 -3.76 4.64 -5.13
N HIS A 44 -3.99 3.77 -6.13
CA HIS A 44 -3.50 4.01 -7.49
C HIS A 44 -4.01 5.34 -8.05
N ARG A 45 -5.31 5.63 -7.86
CA ARG A 45 -5.94 6.87 -8.32
C ARG A 45 -5.40 8.13 -7.63
N ALA A 46 -5.02 8.01 -6.35
CA ALA A 46 -4.39 9.10 -5.60
C ALA A 46 -2.87 9.20 -5.80
N HIS A 47 -2.22 8.23 -6.44
CA HIS A 47 -0.77 8.14 -6.54
C HIS A 47 -0.31 8.08 -8.00
N GLN A 48 -0.12 6.90 -8.60
CA GLN A 48 0.44 6.75 -9.94
C GLN A 48 -0.34 7.55 -11.00
N ALA A 49 -1.68 7.46 -10.97
CA ALA A 49 -2.52 8.18 -11.91
C ALA A 49 -2.42 9.71 -11.76
N MET A 50 -2.24 10.21 -10.53
CA MET A 50 -2.01 11.63 -10.26
C MET A 50 -0.65 12.10 -10.81
N TYR A 51 0.43 11.31 -10.66
CA TYR A 51 1.73 11.65 -11.22
C TYR A 51 1.69 11.76 -12.74
N LEU A 52 1.01 10.80 -13.40
CA LEU A 52 0.83 10.85 -14.85
C LEU A 52 -0.05 12.02 -15.32
N ASP A 53 -1.14 12.31 -14.60
CA ASP A 53 -1.98 13.47 -14.90
C ASP A 53 -1.22 14.79 -14.78
N ARG A 54 -0.26 14.87 -13.84
CA ARG A 54 0.64 16.02 -13.70
C ARG A 54 1.49 16.21 -14.96
N LEU A 55 2.15 15.14 -15.44
CA LEU A 55 2.95 15.18 -16.69
C LEU A 55 2.10 15.55 -17.90
N MET A 56 0.92 14.94 -18.04
CA MET A 56 0.00 15.23 -19.14
C MET A 56 -0.49 16.68 -19.14
N SER A 57 -0.65 17.28 -17.94
CA SER A 57 -1.04 18.68 -17.80
C SER A 57 0.00 19.65 -18.33
N GLU A 58 1.25 19.23 -18.45
CA GLU A 58 2.36 19.94 -19.10
C GLU A 58 2.54 19.56 -20.57
N ASN A 59 1.59 18.82 -21.15
CA ASN A 59 1.59 18.23 -22.49
C ASN A 59 2.72 17.22 -22.72
N GLU A 60 3.20 16.61 -21.67
CA GLU A 60 4.17 15.52 -21.71
C GLU A 60 3.47 14.17 -21.50
N ALA A 61 4.09 13.10 -21.95
CA ALA A 61 3.64 11.74 -21.69
C ALA A 61 2.18 11.39 -22.13
N LEU A 62 1.63 12.07 -23.15
CA LEU A 62 0.27 11.77 -23.67
C LEU A 62 0.17 10.34 -24.25
N ASP A 63 1.28 9.73 -24.60
CA ASP A 63 1.38 8.34 -25.07
C ASP A 63 1.58 7.32 -23.94
N TRP A 64 1.38 7.76 -22.68
CA TRP A 64 1.51 6.95 -21.48
C TRP A 64 0.21 6.86 -20.65
N GLY A 65 -0.93 7.09 -21.29
CA GLY A 65 -2.22 6.92 -20.63
C GLY A 65 -2.40 5.54 -20.01
N ILE A 66 -3.29 5.46 -19.04
CA ILE A 66 -3.56 4.24 -18.28
C ILE A 66 -4.81 3.55 -18.84
N CYS A 67 -4.68 2.26 -19.15
CA CYS A 67 -5.80 1.33 -19.28
C CYS A 67 -5.93 0.56 -17.96
N GLY A 68 -6.97 0.86 -17.16
CA GLY A 68 -7.28 0.11 -15.94
C GLY A 68 -7.87 -1.25 -16.27
N VAL A 69 -7.54 -2.27 -15.47
CA VAL A 69 -8.09 -3.63 -15.62
C VAL A 69 -8.62 -4.14 -14.30
N GLY A 70 -9.89 -4.57 -14.29
CA GLY A 70 -10.50 -5.32 -13.20
C GLY A 70 -10.59 -6.79 -13.52
N VAL A 71 -10.13 -7.65 -12.61
CA VAL A 71 -10.15 -9.13 -12.78
C VAL A 71 -11.18 -9.80 -11.88
N MET A 72 -11.53 -9.17 -10.75
CA MET A 72 -12.46 -9.74 -9.78
C MET A 72 -13.91 -9.36 -10.10
N PRO A 73 -14.90 -10.23 -9.82
CA PRO A 73 -16.32 -9.88 -9.97
C PRO A 73 -16.72 -8.60 -9.21
N SER A 74 -16.08 -8.30 -8.09
CA SER A 74 -16.26 -7.07 -7.30
C SER A 74 -15.85 -5.80 -8.05
N ASP A 75 -14.94 -5.90 -9.04
CA ASP A 75 -14.46 -4.74 -9.82
C ASP A 75 -15.51 -4.22 -10.81
N LYS A 76 -16.64 -4.90 -10.91
CA LYS A 76 -17.79 -4.46 -11.74
C LYS A 76 -18.23 -3.03 -11.40
N ARG A 77 -18.24 -2.66 -10.10
CA ARG A 77 -18.56 -1.28 -9.70
C ARG A 77 -17.56 -0.28 -10.27
N MET A 78 -16.27 -0.57 -10.22
CA MET A 78 -15.23 0.30 -10.79
C MET A 78 -15.38 0.42 -12.31
N ARG A 79 -15.66 -0.68 -13.01
CA ARG A 79 -15.99 -0.66 -14.44
C ARG A 79 -17.13 0.33 -14.73
N ASP A 80 -18.24 0.19 -14.01
CA ASP A 80 -19.43 1.01 -14.25
C ASP A 80 -19.14 2.50 -13.99
N VAL A 81 -18.38 2.83 -12.94
CA VAL A 81 -17.96 4.20 -12.64
C VAL A 81 -17.04 4.75 -13.73
N MET A 82 -15.98 4.05 -14.09
CA MET A 82 -15.02 4.52 -15.09
C MET A 82 -15.66 4.71 -16.46
N GLN A 83 -16.54 3.78 -16.88
CA GLN A 83 -17.26 3.91 -18.15
C GLN A 83 -18.24 5.07 -18.14
N ASN A 84 -18.99 5.28 -17.06
CA ASN A 84 -19.96 6.37 -16.94
C ASN A 84 -19.29 7.75 -16.85
N GLN A 85 -18.08 7.82 -16.32
CA GLN A 85 -17.32 9.05 -16.10
C GLN A 85 -16.20 9.29 -17.15
N ASP A 86 -16.16 8.46 -18.19
CA ASP A 86 -15.08 8.54 -19.21
C ASP A 86 -13.69 8.51 -18.61
N GLY A 87 -13.47 7.67 -17.58
CA GLY A 87 -12.21 7.54 -16.86
C GLY A 87 -11.86 8.71 -15.94
N LEU A 88 -12.68 9.78 -15.88
CA LEU A 88 -12.48 10.94 -15.02
C LEU A 88 -12.92 10.65 -13.58
N TYR A 89 -12.21 11.24 -12.62
CA TYR A 89 -12.59 11.24 -11.21
C TYR A 89 -11.95 12.42 -10.47
N THR A 90 -12.50 12.77 -9.31
CA THR A 90 -11.99 13.84 -8.46
C THR A 90 -11.03 13.29 -7.42
N LEU A 91 -9.83 13.85 -7.35
CA LEU A 91 -8.91 13.71 -6.22
C LEU A 91 -9.01 14.96 -5.35
N VAL A 92 -9.27 14.79 -4.05
CA VAL A 92 -9.31 15.89 -3.09
C VAL A 92 -8.18 15.71 -2.07
N LEU A 93 -7.24 16.65 -2.03
CA LEU A 93 -6.20 16.68 -1.01
C LEU A 93 -6.75 17.36 0.24
N LYS A 94 -6.66 16.68 1.38
CA LYS A 94 -7.13 17.18 2.69
C LYS A 94 -5.94 17.68 3.49
N HIS A 95 -5.78 19.02 3.57
CA HIS A 95 -4.67 19.64 4.28
C HIS A 95 -4.91 19.68 5.80
N PRO A 96 -3.84 19.74 6.62
CA PRO A 96 -3.96 19.80 8.09
C PRO A 96 -4.73 21.03 8.61
N ASP A 97 -4.71 22.14 7.88
CA ASP A 97 -5.45 23.36 8.20
C ASP A 97 -6.95 23.30 7.83
N GLY A 98 -7.42 22.17 7.34
CA GLY A 98 -8.79 21.96 6.86
C GLY A 98 -9.04 22.42 5.42
N THR A 99 -8.04 22.97 4.74
CA THR A 99 -8.14 23.31 3.32
C THR A 99 -8.35 22.04 2.49
N LEU A 100 -9.26 22.09 1.51
CA LEU A 100 -9.51 21.04 0.56
C LEU A 100 -9.05 21.51 -0.83
N GLU A 101 -8.19 20.72 -1.46
CA GLU A 101 -7.64 21.00 -2.78
C GLU A 101 -8.13 19.93 -3.78
N PRO A 102 -9.22 20.20 -4.52
CA PRO A 102 -9.75 19.27 -5.50
C PRO A 102 -9.06 19.41 -6.85
N LYS A 103 -8.92 18.28 -7.55
CA LYS A 103 -8.46 18.21 -8.94
C LYS A 103 -9.18 17.07 -9.64
N VAL A 104 -9.62 17.28 -10.89
CA VAL A 104 -10.11 16.19 -11.73
C VAL A 104 -8.93 15.55 -12.44
N ILE A 105 -8.80 14.25 -12.29
CA ILE A 105 -7.73 13.43 -12.87
C ILE A 105 -8.27 12.73 -14.13
N GLY A 106 -7.51 12.79 -15.21
CA GLY A 106 -7.91 12.26 -16.51
C GLY A 106 -6.90 11.32 -17.17
N SER A 107 -5.83 10.91 -16.47
CA SER A 107 -4.78 10.02 -17.00
C SER A 107 -5.25 8.59 -17.25
N ILE A 108 -6.37 8.17 -16.64
CA ILE A 108 -7.05 6.90 -16.94
C ILE A 108 -8.03 7.18 -18.07
N HIS A 109 -7.75 6.66 -19.25
CA HIS A 109 -8.60 6.93 -20.41
C HIS A 109 -9.33 5.70 -20.95
N GLU A 110 -9.01 4.51 -20.42
CA GLU A 110 -9.63 3.23 -20.80
C GLU A 110 -9.77 2.35 -19.56
N TYR A 111 -10.84 1.55 -19.51
CA TYR A 111 -11.03 0.53 -18.49
C TYR A 111 -11.58 -0.76 -19.10
N LEU A 112 -10.93 -1.86 -18.86
CA LEU A 112 -11.32 -3.19 -19.27
C LEU A 112 -11.73 -4.04 -18.05
N PHE A 113 -12.80 -4.80 -18.21
CA PHE A 113 -13.27 -5.71 -17.18
C PHE A 113 -13.13 -7.15 -17.68
N ALA A 114 -12.14 -7.85 -17.17
CA ALA A 114 -11.75 -9.17 -17.63
C ALA A 114 -12.87 -10.22 -17.59
N PRO A 115 -13.77 -10.25 -16.57
CA PRO A 115 -14.91 -11.17 -16.57
C PRO A 115 -15.88 -10.99 -17.73
N ASP A 116 -15.99 -9.80 -18.34
CA ASP A 116 -16.85 -9.59 -19.52
C ASP A 116 -16.17 -10.12 -20.81
N ASP A 117 -14.86 -9.89 -20.95
CA ASP A 117 -14.11 -10.31 -22.14
C ASP A 117 -12.60 -10.36 -21.83
N PRO A 118 -12.06 -11.50 -21.40
CA PRO A 118 -10.64 -11.65 -21.11
C PRO A 118 -9.75 -11.48 -22.36
N SER A 119 -10.28 -11.74 -23.56
CA SER A 119 -9.50 -11.59 -24.80
C SER A 119 -9.11 -10.15 -25.07
N LYS A 120 -9.99 -9.17 -24.76
CA LYS A 120 -9.67 -7.75 -24.90
C LYS A 120 -8.52 -7.30 -24.01
N VAL A 121 -8.46 -7.84 -22.79
CA VAL A 121 -7.33 -7.56 -21.87
C VAL A 121 -6.05 -8.12 -22.43
N LEU A 122 -6.06 -9.39 -22.89
CA LEU A 122 -4.91 -10.03 -23.50
C LEU A 122 -4.44 -9.31 -24.77
N ASP A 123 -5.35 -8.90 -25.64
CA ASP A 123 -5.03 -8.18 -26.86
C ASP A 123 -4.40 -6.82 -26.56
N LYS A 124 -4.95 -6.09 -25.54
CA LYS A 124 -4.39 -4.82 -25.05
C LYS A 124 -2.97 -4.99 -24.53
N MET A 125 -2.74 -6.01 -23.70
CA MET A 125 -1.42 -6.27 -23.13
C MET A 125 -0.41 -6.78 -24.18
N ALA A 126 -0.88 -7.52 -25.18
CA ALA A 126 -0.04 -8.02 -26.29
C ALA A 126 0.32 -6.93 -27.30
N ASP A 127 -0.43 -5.83 -27.36
CA ASP A 127 -0.16 -4.69 -28.25
C ASP A 127 1.20 -4.06 -27.97
N ALA A 128 1.93 -3.69 -29.03
CA ALA A 128 3.26 -3.09 -28.93
C ALA A 128 3.26 -1.74 -28.19
N GLY A 129 2.13 -1.03 -28.19
CA GLY A 129 1.96 0.25 -27.46
C GLY A 129 1.94 0.06 -25.94
N THR A 130 1.61 -1.12 -25.42
CA THR A 130 1.72 -1.40 -23.98
C THR A 130 3.18 -1.63 -23.60
N ARG A 131 3.75 -0.71 -22.84
CA ARG A 131 5.17 -0.71 -22.47
C ARG A 131 5.42 -1.03 -21.00
N ILE A 132 4.42 -0.78 -20.14
CA ILE A 132 4.44 -1.09 -18.71
C ILE A 132 3.13 -1.79 -18.33
N VAL A 133 3.23 -2.85 -17.52
CA VAL A 133 2.12 -3.44 -16.79
C VAL A 133 2.35 -3.16 -15.32
N SER A 134 1.48 -2.37 -14.68
CA SER A 134 1.63 -1.97 -13.28
C SER A 134 0.55 -2.61 -12.39
N LEU A 135 0.87 -2.79 -11.11
CA LEU A 135 0.10 -3.57 -10.16
C LEU A 135 -0.15 -2.78 -8.86
N THR A 136 -1.39 -2.79 -8.38
CA THR A 136 -1.78 -2.55 -6.98
C THR A 136 -2.87 -3.55 -6.61
N VAL A 137 -2.47 -4.82 -6.51
CA VAL A 137 -3.37 -5.97 -6.33
C VAL A 137 -3.41 -6.50 -4.90
N THR A 138 -2.69 -5.84 -3.99
CA THR A 138 -2.47 -6.20 -2.58
C THR A 138 -1.76 -7.55 -2.39
N GLU A 139 -1.37 -7.85 -1.15
CA GLU A 139 -0.61 -9.06 -0.81
C GLU A 139 -1.28 -10.33 -1.32
N GLY A 140 -2.60 -10.46 -1.10
CA GLY A 140 -3.38 -11.64 -1.51
C GLY A 140 -3.40 -11.87 -3.02
N GLY A 141 -3.20 -10.82 -3.83
CA GLY A 141 -3.16 -10.92 -5.29
C GLY A 141 -1.93 -11.66 -5.84
N TYR A 142 -0.86 -11.76 -5.06
CA TYR A 142 0.40 -12.42 -5.48
C TYR A 142 0.38 -13.93 -5.35
N ASN A 143 -0.67 -14.49 -4.74
CA ASN A 143 -0.82 -15.93 -4.54
C ASN A 143 0.38 -16.58 -3.81
N ILE A 144 0.89 -15.87 -2.80
CA ILE A 144 1.97 -16.33 -1.94
C ILE A 144 1.36 -16.98 -0.70
N ASP A 145 1.89 -18.12 -0.31
CA ASP A 145 1.56 -18.78 0.94
C ASP A 145 2.28 -18.05 2.10
N ASP A 146 1.52 -17.54 3.05
CA ASP A 146 2.05 -16.73 4.15
C ASP A 146 2.98 -17.51 5.08
N ALA A 147 2.81 -18.84 5.16
CA ALA A 147 3.64 -19.67 6.04
C ALA A 147 5.00 -20.00 5.42
N THR A 148 5.06 -20.13 4.09
CA THR A 148 6.28 -20.53 3.38
C THR A 148 6.96 -19.39 2.65
N GLY A 149 6.24 -18.31 2.36
CA GLY A 149 6.69 -17.21 1.49
C GLY A 149 6.82 -17.61 0.02
N GLU A 150 6.33 -18.80 -0.36
CA GLU A 150 6.42 -19.32 -1.72
C GLU A 150 5.08 -19.16 -2.46
N PHE A 151 5.15 -19.13 -3.78
CA PHE A 151 3.96 -19.10 -4.63
C PHE A 151 3.15 -20.40 -4.46
N ASN A 152 1.85 -20.27 -4.19
CA ASN A 152 0.95 -21.41 -4.03
C ASN A 152 0.55 -21.99 -5.38
N ALA A 153 1.34 -22.96 -5.88
CA ALA A 153 1.10 -23.66 -7.13
C ALA A 153 -0.18 -24.53 -7.10
N GLU A 154 -0.69 -24.86 -5.92
CA GLU A 154 -1.91 -25.65 -5.72
C GLU A 154 -3.20 -24.81 -5.78
N ASN A 155 -3.07 -23.48 -5.82
CA ASN A 155 -4.22 -22.58 -5.93
C ASN A 155 -5.06 -22.92 -7.18
N PRO A 156 -6.37 -23.16 -7.03
CA PRO A 156 -7.23 -23.53 -8.16
C PRO A 156 -7.24 -22.53 -9.30
N ALA A 157 -7.16 -21.22 -9.01
CA ALA A 157 -7.15 -20.18 -10.03
C ALA A 157 -5.81 -20.17 -10.81
N ALA A 158 -4.67 -20.38 -10.13
CA ALA A 158 -3.37 -20.50 -10.79
C ALA A 158 -3.30 -21.71 -11.70
N LYS A 159 -3.85 -22.86 -11.28
CA LYS A 159 -3.97 -24.07 -12.10
C LYS A 159 -4.90 -23.86 -13.30
N HIS A 160 -6.06 -23.25 -13.08
CA HIS A 160 -6.98 -22.90 -14.15
C HIS A 160 -6.28 -22.07 -15.24
N ASP A 161 -5.55 -21.04 -14.86
CA ASP A 161 -4.86 -20.16 -15.80
C ASP A 161 -3.72 -20.88 -16.56
N ALA A 162 -3.07 -21.85 -15.91
CA ALA A 162 -2.08 -22.70 -16.57
C ALA A 162 -2.71 -23.66 -17.61
N GLU A 163 -3.89 -24.20 -17.32
CA GLU A 163 -4.62 -25.13 -18.20
C GLU A 163 -5.41 -24.41 -19.30
N HIS A 164 -5.82 -23.16 -19.04
CA HIS A 164 -6.64 -22.34 -19.93
C HIS A 164 -6.02 -20.95 -20.17
N PRO A 165 -4.82 -20.86 -20.74
CA PRO A 165 -4.09 -19.58 -20.87
C PRO A 165 -4.80 -18.56 -21.76
N ASP A 166 -5.71 -18.97 -22.62
CA ASP A 166 -6.54 -18.07 -23.44
C ASP A 166 -7.68 -17.40 -22.66
N LYS A 167 -7.96 -17.85 -21.43
CA LYS A 167 -9.02 -17.35 -20.54
C LYS A 167 -8.56 -17.22 -19.09
N PRO A 168 -7.49 -16.45 -18.83
CA PRO A 168 -6.99 -16.31 -17.48
C PRO A 168 -7.99 -15.59 -16.59
N THR A 169 -7.91 -15.88 -15.29
CA THR A 169 -8.77 -15.30 -14.24
C THR A 169 -7.97 -14.53 -13.19
N THR A 170 -6.64 -14.68 -13.19
CA THR A 170 -5.75 -13.99 -12.26
C THR A 170 -4.86 -12.98 -12.99
N THR A 171 -4.43 -11.95 -12.27
CA THR A 171 -3.48 -10.96 -12.79
C THR A 171 -2.23 -11.62 -13.39
N PHE A 172 -1.68 -12.60 -12.69
CA PHE A 172 -0.44 -13.27 -13.15
C PHE A 172 -0.68 -14.20 -14.34
N GLY A 173 -1.86 -14.80 -14.45
CA GLY A 173 -2.27 -15.54 -15.66
C GLY A 173 -2.34 -14.62 -16.88
N PHE A 174 -2.94 -13.43 -16.75
CA PHE A 174 -2.95 -12.41 -17.82
C PHE A 174 -1.54 -11.98 -18.23
N ILE A 175 -0.66 -11.69 -17.25
CA ILE A 175 0.72 -11.26 -17.51
C ILE A 175 1.49 -12.35 -18.28
N VAL A 176 1.42 -13.60 -17.83
CA VAL A 176 2.14 -14.73 -18.44
C VAL A 176 1.66 -14.97 -19.86
N GLU A 177 0.36 -15.02 -20.09
CA GLU A 177 -0.20 -15.26 -21.43
C GLU A 177 0.11 -14.09 -22.39
N ALA A 178 0.01 -12.86 -21.93
CA ALA A 178 0.37 -11.70 -22.74
C ALA A 178 1.87 -11.70 -23.13
N LEU A 179 2.75 -12.08 -22.21
CA LEU A 179 4.18 -12.24 -22.48
C LEU A 179 4.46 -13.38 -23.48
N ARG A 180 3.72 -14.50 -23.38
CA ARG A 180 3.78 -15.59 -24.35
C ARG A 180 3.41 -15.10 -25.76
N ARG A 181 2.27 -14.37 -25.89
CA ARG A 181 1.83 -13.82 -27.19
C ARG A 181 2.86 -12.86 -27.77
N ARG A 182 3.46 -11.99 -26.93
CA ARG A 182 4.50 -11.06 -27.38
C ARG A 182 5.76 -11.79 -27.86
N ARG A 183 6.24 -12.78 -27.09
CA ARG A 183 7.37 -13.63 -27.49
C ARG A 183 7.12 -14.26 -28.85
N ASP A 184 5.97 -14.90 -29.02
CA ASP A 184 5.61 -15.65 -30.24
C ASP A 184 5.42 -14.72 -31.46
N ALA A 185 5.00 -13.48 -31.22
CA ALA A 185 4.88 -12.42 -32.24
C ALA A 185 6.19 -11.64 -32.48
N GLY A 186 7.26 -11.90 -31.72
CA GLY A 186 8.52 -11.15 -31.83
C GLY A 186 8.43 -9.72 -31.31
N ILE A 187 7.43 -9.41 -30.47
CA ILE A 187 7.26 -8.10 -29.81
C ILE A 187 8.08 -8.09 -28.50
N PRO A 188 8.88 -7.05 -28.23
CA PRO A 188 9.63 -6.95 -26.98
C PRO A 188 8.70 -6.99 -25.74
N PRO A 189 9.14 -7.56 -24.61
CA PRO A 189 8.31 -7.63 -23.41
C PRO A 189 8.09 -6.24 -22.81
N PHE A 190 6.94 -6.04 -22.15
CA PHE A 190 6.71 -4.89 -21.29
C PHE A 190 7.45 -5.05 -19.95
N THR A 191 7.65 -3.95 -19.24
CA THR A 191 8.11 -3.94 -17.84
C THR A 191 6.93 -4.29 -16.92
N VAL A 192 7.15 -5.14 -15.91
CA VAL A 192 6.16 -5.42 -14.85
C VAL A 192 6.54 -4.61 -13.61
N MET A 193 5.74 -3.62 -13.26
CA MET A 193 6.00 -2.65 -12.20
C MET A 193 4.96 -2.78 -11.07
N SER A 194 5.35 -3.41 -9.97
CA SER A 194 4.53 -3.41 -8.77
C SER A 194 4.60 -2.07 -8.06
N CYS A 195 3.44 -1.56 -7.64
CA CYS A 195 3.28 -0.38 -6.80
C CYS A 195 2.53 -0.76 -5.49
N ASP A 196 2.54 -2.03 -5.12
CA ASP A 196 2.02 -2.49 -3.84
C ASP A 196 2.97 -2.15 -2.69
N ASN A 197 2.41 -2.00 -1.50
CA ASN A 197 3.15 -1.70 -0.27
C ASN A 197 3.81 -2.97 0.30
N LEU A 198 4.72 -3.56 -0.49
CA LEU A 198 5.47 -4.77 -0.15
C LEU A 198 6.97 -4.51 -0.27
N PRO A 199 7.78 -4.92 0.71
CA PRO A 199 9.24 -4.82 0.57
C PRO A 199 9.73 -5.65 -0.62
N GLY A 200 10.51 -5.04 -1.50
CA GLY A 200 10.98 -5.70 -2.71
C GLY A 200 9.85 -6.13 -3.66
N ASN A 201 8.84 -5.30 -3.79
CA ASN A 201 7.60 -5.55 -4.54
C ASN A 201 7.84 -6.02 -5.99
N GLY A 202 8.83 -5.47 -6.68
CA GLY A 202 9.22 -5.94 -8.01
C GLY A 202 9.82 -7.36 -7.99
N SER A 203 10.61 -7.68 -6.97
CA SER A 203 11.16 -9.03 -6.78
C SER A 203 10.06 -10.06 -6.49
N ILE A 204 9.08 -9.68 -5.68
CA ILE A 204 7.88 -10.49 -5.38
C ILE A 204 7.06 -10.71 -6.65
N ALA A 205 6.79 -9.64 -7.42
CA ALA A 205 6.10 -9.74 -8.70
C ALA A 205 6.84 -10.67 -9.68
N LYS A 206 8.17 -10.57 -9.73
CA LYS A 206 9.00 -11.47 -10.54
C LYS A 206 8.84 -12.92 -10.12
N ALA A 207 8.90 -13.21 -8.82
CA ALA A 207 8.73 -14.56 -8.30
C ALA A 207 7.37 -15.15 -8.68
N ALA A 208 6.29 -14.38 -8.50
CA ALA A 208 4.93 -14.80 -8.83
C ALA A 208 4.75 -15.05 -10.33
N VAL A 209 5.22 -14.13 -11.19
CA VAL A 209 5.16 -14.29 -12.66
C VAL A 209 5.94 -15.53 -13.13
N LEU A 210 7.16 -15.74 -12.60
CA LEU A 210 7.98 -16.88 -12.97
C LEU A 210 7.35 -18.20 -12.49
N ALA A 211 6.78 -18.23 -11.29
CA ALA A 211 6.11 -19.42 -10.77
C ALA A 211 4.86 -19.77 -11.61
N GLN A 212 4.02 -18.77 -11.93
CA GLN A 212 2.86 -18.97 -12.80
C GLN A 212 3.29 -19.42 -14.21
N ALA A 213 4.33 -18.82 -14.78
CA ALA A 213 4.86 -19.19 -16.09
C ALA A 213 5.38 -20.63 -16.10
N LYS A 214 6.04 -21.07 -15.02
CA LYS A 214 6.56 -22.44 -14.89
C LYS A 214 5.44 -23.50 -14.90
N LEU A 215 4.26 -23.17 -14.35
CA LEU A 215 3.09 -24.05 -14.41
C LEU A 215 2.57 -24.21 -15.85
N THR A 216 2.69 -23.15 -16.66
CA THR A 216 2.18 -23.11 -18.04
C THR A 216 3.19 -23.66 -19.03
N ASP A 217 4.43 -23.15 -19.01
CA ASP A 217 5.49 -23.45 -19.98
C ASP A 217 6.88 -23.12 -19.38
N PRO A 218 7.71 -24.14 -19.06
CA PRO A 218 9.06 -23.90 -18.53
C PRO A 218 10.00 -23.13 -19.47
N GLU A 219 9.80 -23.19 -20.79
CA GLU A 219 10.62 -22.43 -21.76
C GLU A 219 10.22 -20.95 -21.72
N LEU A 220 8.93 -20.66 -21.54
CA LEU A 220 8.44 -19.31 -21.33
C LEU A 220 8.97 -18.72 -20.01
N GLU A 221 8.99 -19.51 -18.93
CA GLU A 221 9.59 -19.09 -17.65
C GLU A 221 11.06 -18.67 -17.84
N ALA A 222 11.86 -19.48 -18.52
CA ALA A 222 13.26 -19.16 -18.78
C ALA A 222 13.43 -17.89 -19.64
N TRP A 223 12.55 -17.69 -20.63
CA TRP A 223 12.54 -16.49 -21.46
C TRP A 223 12.15 -15.25 -20.65
N ILE A 224 11.10 -15.33 -19.81
CA ILE A 224 10.66 -14.22 -18.93
C ILE A 224 11.80 -13.84 -17.98
N ARG A 225 12.42 -14.81 -17.33
CA ARG A 225 13.54 -14.60 -16.40
C ARG A 225 14.66 -13.76 -16.99
N THR A 226 14.91 -13.93 -18.28
CA THR A 226 16.03 -13.29 -19.00
C THR A 226 15.65 -11.94 -19.60
N ASN A 227 14.40 -11.79 -20.06
CA ASN A 227 14.03 -10.67 -20.92
C ASN A 227 13.10 -9.65 -20.25
N VAL A 228 12.37 -10.01 -19.19
CA VAL A 228 11.41 -9.14 -18.53
C VAL A 228 12.05 -8.42 -17.32
N VAL A 229 11.81 -7.14 -17.20
CA VAL A 229 12.31 -6.31 -16.11
C VAL A 229 11.22 -6.07 -15.08
N PHE A 230 11.61 -6.11 -13.80
CA PHE A 230 10.74 -5.96 -12.63
C PHE A 230 11.38 -4.93 -11.68
N PRO A 231 11.20 -3.62 -11.88
CA PRO A 231 11.74 -2.63 -10.96
C PRO A 231 11.07 -2.72 -9.59
N ASN A 232 11.84 -2.56 -8.53
CA ASN A 232 11.29 -2.32 -7.20
C ASN A 232 10.91 -0.84 -7.06
N GLY A 233 9.93 -0.56 -6.21
CA GLY A 233 9.52 0.79 -5.92
C GLY A 233 8.99 0.94 -4.49
N MET A 234 9.21 2.11 -3.89
CA MET A 234 8.62 2.48 -2.62
C MET A 234 7.58 3.56 -2.87
N VAL A 235 6.37 3.33 -2.42
CA VAL A 235 5.22 4.23 -2.56
C VAL A 235 4.71 4.64 -1.18
N ASP A 236 4.37 5.92 -1.02
CA ASP A 236 3.83 6.44 0.24
C ASP A 236 2.83 7.57 0.01
N ARG A 237 1.61 7.37 0.45
CA ARG A 237 0.54 8.35 0.59
C ARG A 237 -0.58 7.77 1.43
N ILE A 238 -1.04 8.49 2.44
CA ILE A 238 -2.25 8.11 3.19
C ILE A 238 -3.47 8.41 2.32
N THR A 239 -4.18 7.33 1.97
CA THR A 239 -5.38 7.38 1.11
C THR A 239 -6.48 6.56 1.77
N PRO A 240 -7.41 7.21 2.51
CA PRO A 240 -8.54 6.54 3.13
C PRO A 240 -9.51 5.93 2.12
N VAL A 241 -10.37 5.04 2.61
CA VAL A 241 -11.50 4.54 1.82
C VAL A 241 -12.49 5.68 1.60
N THR A 242 -12.99 5.81 0.37
CA THR A 242 -14.03 6.81 0.02
C THR A 242 -15.32 6.53 0.78
N THR A 243 -15.82 7.52 1.49
CA THR A 243 -17.08 7.44 2.23
C THR A 243 -18.24 8.11 1.45
N PRO A 244 -19.50 7.83 1.79
CA PRO A 244 -20.64 8.57 1.24
C PRO A 244 -20.54 10.09 1.46
N GLU A 245 -19.97 10.50 2.59
CA GLU A 245 -19.74 11.90 2.93
C GLU A 245 -18.73 12.57 2.01
N ASP A 246 -17.70 11.83 1.55
CA ASP A 246 -16.73 12.33 0.56
C ASP A 246 -17.42 12.59 -0.80
N VAL A 247 -18.32 11.71 -1.23
CA VAL A 247 -19.10 11.88 -2.46
C VAL A 247 -19.99 13.12 -2.36
N GLU A 248 -20.71 13.25 -1.23
CA GLU A 248 -21.58 14.39 -0.99
C GLU A 248 -20.80 15.71 -0.89
N MET A 249 -19.67 15.70 -0.21
CA MET A 249 -18.77 16.87 -0.10
C MET A 249 -18.31 17.37 -1.48
N VAL A 250 -17.94 16.45 -2.39
CA VAL A 250 -17.53 16.81 -3.76
C VAL A 250 -18.69 17.42 -4.52
N ARG A 251 -19.90 16.85 -4.39
CA ARG A 251 -21.10 17.36 -5.03
C ARG A 251 -21.51 18.74 -4.50
N GLU A 252 -21.58 18.91 -3.16
CA GLU A 252 -22.06 20.14 -2.56
C GLU A 252 -21.10 21.32 -2.70
N ARG A 253 -19.78 21.06 -2.50
CA ARG A 253 -18.80 22.15 -2.51
C ARG A 253 -18.35 22.55 -3.90
N TYR A 254 -18.30 21.60 -4.85
CA TYR A 254 -17.71 21.82 -6.17
C TYR A 254 -18.70 21.67 -7.32
N GLY A 255 -19.92 21.19 -7.05
CA GLY A 255 -20.93 20.93 -8.09
C GLY A 255 -20.53 19.80 -9.04
N ILE A 256 -19.63 18.90 -8.62
CA ILE A 256 -19.13 17.78 -9.43
C ILE A 256 -19.88 16.51 -9.06
N GLU A 257 -20.48 15.87 -10.05
CA GLU A 257 -21.09 14.54 -9.87
C GLU A 257 -20.06 13.45 -10.13
N ASP A 258 -19.44 12.98 -9.06
CA ASP A 258 -18.45 11.89 -9.08
C ASP A 258 -18.97 10.75 -8.19
N ALA A 259 -19.18 9.58 -8.79
CA ALA A 259 -19.69 8.42 -8.06
C ALA A 259 -18.66 7.73 -7.17
N TRP A 260 -17.37 8.04 -7.35
CA TRP A 260 -16.29 7.47 -6.54
C TRP A 260 -15.04 8.37 -6.52
N PRO A 261 -15.13 9.56 -5.92
CA PRO A 261 -13.98 10.43 -5.74
C PRO A 261 -12.95 9.78 -4.81
N VAL A 262 -11.74 10.31 -4.80
CA VAL A 262 -10.67 9.84 -3.91
C VAL A 262 -10.22 10.99 -3.02
N THR A 263 -10.04 10.73 -1.73
CA THR A 263 -9.43 11.68 -0.80
C THR A 263 -8.06 11.17 -0.37
N ALA A 264 -7.10 12.09 -0.19
CA ALA A 264 -5.74 11.74 0.25
C ALA A 264 -5.11 12.90 1.01
N GLU A 265 -4.02 12.62 1.73
CA GLU A 265 -3.15 13.65 2.26
C GLU A 265 -2.40 14.40 1.14
N PRO A 266 -1.91 15.63 1.40
CA PRO A 266 -1.08 16.37 0.43
C PRO A 266 0.26 15.69 0.13
N PHE A 267 0.86 15.03 1.13
CA PHE A 267 2.11 14.30 0.97
C PHE A 267 1.96 13.15 -0.02
N ALA A 268 2.92 13.01 -0.91
CA ALA A 268 3.07 11.85 -1.78
C ALA A 268 4.57 11.61 -2.02
N GLN A 269 4.99 10.36 -1.93
CA GLN A 269 6.35 9.97 -2.29
C GLN A 269 6.31 8.71 -3.17
N TRP A 270 7.08 8.73 -4.23
CA TRP A 270 7.33 7.59 -5.08
C TRP A 270 8.81 7.51 -5.40
N VAL A 271 9.45 6.44 -4.95
CA VAL A 271 10.83 6.10 -5.27
C VAL A 271 10.82 4.86 -6.14
N LEU A 272 11.54 4.86 -7.24
CA LEU A 272 11.44 3.82 -8.27
C LEU A 272 12.81 3.51 -8.86
N GLU A 273 13.14 2.23 -8.97
CA GLU A 273 14.32 1.80 -9.70
C GLU A 273 14.18 2.12 -11.20
N ASP A 274 15.20 2.78 -11.77
CA ASP A 274 15.18 3.17 -13.19
C ASP A 274 15.57 2.01 -14.12
N LYS A 275 14.73 0.98 -14.17
CA LYS A 275 14.93 -0.26 -14.94
C LYS A 275 13.71 -0.55 -15.78
N PHE A 276 13.76 -0.22 -17.08
CA PHE A 276 12.61 -0.36 -18.00
C PHE A 276 13.04 -0.93 -19.35
N THR A 277 12.25 -1.87 -19.89
CA THR A 277 12.53 -2.53 -21.19
C THR A 277 12.24 -1.58 -22.37
N LEU A 278 11.13 -0.87 -22.35
CA LEU A 278 10.61 -0.05 -23.45
C LEU A 278 10.51 1.43 -23.08
N GLY A 279 11.37 1.88 -22.17
CA GLY A 279 11.32 3.24 -21.63
C GLY A 279 10.17 3.43 -20.63
N ARG A 280 10.03 4.66 -20.17
CA ARG A 280 9.06 5.10 -19.17
C ARG A 280 8.67 6.56 -19.41
N PRO A 281 7.57 7.06 -18.81
CA PRO A 281 7.32 8.51 -18.72
C PRO A 281 8.49 9.24 -18.04
N PRO A 282 8.66 10.53 -18.25
CA PRO A 282 9.62 11.36 -17.49
C PRO A 282 9.11 11.58 -16.05
N PHE A 283 9.04 10.49 -15.27
CA PHE A 283 8.47 10.49 -13.93
C PHE A 283 9.14 11.48 -12.98
N GLU A 284 10.45 11.74 -13.18
CA GLU A 284 11.23 12.71 -12.42
C GLU A 284 10.67 14.13 -12.53
N ASP A 285 10.12 14.52 -13.67
CA ASP A 285 9.53 15.84 -13.89
C ASP A 285 8.22 16.03 -13.10
N ALA A 286 7.54 14.91 -12.78
CA ALA A 286 6.40 14.93 -11.86
C ALA A 286 6.81 14.81 -10.37
N GLY A 287 8.09 14.61 -10.06
CA GLY A 287 8.61 14.50 -8.70
C GLY A 287 8.79 13.07 -8.19
N VAL A 288 8.78 12.08 -9.07
CA VAL A 288 9.17 10.69 -8.71
C VAL A 288 10.69 10.63 -8.55
N GLN A 289 11.15 10.00 -7.49
CA GLN A 289 12.57 9.85 -7.24
C GLN A 289 13.09 8.55 -7.89
N LEU A 290 13.91 8.72 -8.93
CA LEU A 290 14.52 7.58 -9.62
C LEU A 290 15.85 7.22 -8.98
N VAL A 291 16.06 5.94 -8.73
CA VAL A 291 17.21 5.41 -7.99
C VAL A 291 17.75 4.12 -8.62
N ASP A 292 18.97 3.76 -8.28
CA ASP A 292 19.56 2.47 -8.63
C ASP A 292 19.11 1.35 -7.66
N ASP A 293 18.87 1.71 -6.39
CA ASP A 293 18.48 0.81 -5.30
C ASP A 293 17.43 1.48 -4.40
N VAL A 294 16.28 0.85 -4.26
CA VAL A 294 15.16 1.34 -3.46
C VAL A 294 15.24 0.92 -1.99
N VAL A 295 16.05 -0.10 -1.66
CA VAL A 295 16.09 -0.71 -0.31
C VAL A 295 16.28 0.30 0.82
N PRO A 296 17.18 1.31 0.75
CA PRO A 296 17.31 2.30 1.82
C PRO A 296 16.01 3.07 2.10
N TYR A 297 15.23 3.38 1.08
CA TYR A 297 13.96 4.09 1.18
C TYR A 297 12.84 3.21 1.72
N GLU A 298 12.81 1.94 1.32
CA GLU A 298 11.87 0.94 1.88
C GLU A 298 12.10 0.78 3.39
N LEU A 299 13.35 0.56 3.81
CA LEU A 299 13.70 0.40 5.22
C LEU A 299 13.36 1.67 6.02
N MET A 300 13.64 2.85 5.49
CA MET A 300 13.25 4.12 6.10
C MET A 300 11.74 4.16 6.36
N LYS A 301 10.93 3.93 5.32
CA LYS A 301 9.47 3.96 5.44
C LYS A 301 8.96 2.91 6.43
N LEU A 302 9.44 1.66 6.34
CA LEU A 302 8.98 0.57 7.18
C LEU A 302 9.29 0.82 8.66
N ARG A 303 10.54 1.23 8.96
CA ARG A 303 11.02 1.40 10.34
C ARG A 303 10.63 2.74 10.96
N LEU A 304 10.33 3.76 10.15
CA LEU A 304 9.90 5.06 10.67
C LEU A 304 8.39 5.25 10.55
N LEU A 305 7.82 5.27 9.34
CA LEU A 305 6.38 5.50 9.15
C LEU A 305 5.54 4.34 9.67
N ASN A 306 5.79 3.12 9.17
CA ASN A 306 4.92 1.99 9.49
C ASN A 306 5.05 1.56 10.96
N ALA A 307 6.26 1.60 11.53
CA ALA A 307 6.47 1.33 12.95
C ALA A 307 5.83 2.39 13.85
N SER A 308 5.83 3.68 13.44
CA SER A 308 5.08 4.72 14.16
C SER A 308 3.59 4.46 14.17
N HIS A 309 3.02 3.98 13.06
CA HIS A 309 1.61 3.58 13.02
C HIS A 309 1.32 2.48 14.05
N GLN A 310 2.21 1.50 14.24
CA GLN A 310 2.05 0.48 15.27
C GLN A 310 2.16 1.09 16.68
N SER A 311 3.11 2.02 16.89
CA SER A 311 3.22 2.74 18.16
C SER A 311 1.92 3.49 18.49
N LEU A 312 1.44 4.33 17.56
CA LEU A 312 0.20 5.10 17.76
C LEU A 312 -1.00 4.18 17.99
N ALA A 313 -1.10 3.09 17.19
CA ALA A 313 -2.22 2.16 17.27
C ALA A 313 -2.30 1.44 18.63
N HIS A 314 -1.19 0.88 19.10
CA HIS A 314 -1.23 0.06 20.31
C HIS A 314 -1.28 0.89 21.57
N TRP A 315 -0.48 1.95 21.71
CA TRP A 315 -0.57 2.85 22.84
C TRP A 315 -1.87 3.67 22.83
N GLY A 316 -2.26 4.18 21.66
CA GLY A 316 -3.48 4.99 21.54
C GLY A 316 -4.74 4.21 21.90
N ARG A 317 -4.87 2.95 21.45
CA ARG A 317 -6.02 2.10 21.76
C ARG A 317 -6.08 1.70 23.24
N LEU A 318 -4.92 1.44 23.88
CA LEU A 318 -4.89 1.22 25.33
C LEU A 318 -5.37 2.42 26.12
N LEU A 319 -5.14 3.65 25.62
CA LEU A 319 -5.58 4.89 26.23
C LEU A 319 -7.00 5.32 25.82
N GLY A 320 -7.70 4.54 24.99
CA GLY A 320 -9.07 4.79 24.56
C GLY A 320 -9.21 5.81 23.41
N PHE A 321 -8.15 6.13 22.69
CA PHE A 321 -8.25 6.96 21.48
C PHE A 321 -8.85 6.16 20.31
N GLU A 322 -9.59 6.84 19.46
CA GLU A 322 -10.18 6.29 18.23
C GLU A 322 -9.35 6.62 17.00
N PHE A 323 -8.84 7.85 16.90
CA PHE A 323 -8.16 8.35 15.71
C PHE A 323 -6.65 8.50 15.90
N ALA A 324 -5.91 8.30 14.81
CA ALA A 324 -4.45 8.44 14.79
C ALA A 324 -3.99 9.86 15.12
N HIS A 325 -4.74 10.88 14.66
CA HIS A 325 -4.40 12.28 14.93
C HIS A 325 -4.56 12.66 16.41
N ASP A 326 -5.53 12.07 17.12
CA ASP A 326 -5.70 12.31 18.56
C ASP A 326 -4.56 11.66 19.35
N ALA A 327 -4.21 10.40 19.02
CA ALA A 327 -3.09 9.72 19.65
C ALA A 327 -1.75 10.43 19.35
N ALA A 328 -1.55 10.93 18.13
CA ALA A 328 -0.34 11.65 17.74
C ALA A 328 -0.26 13.07 18.36
N ALA A 329 -1.39 13.68 18.69
CA ALA A 329 -1.45 14.96 19.41
C ALA A 329 -1.29 14.81 20.93
N ASP A 330 -1.48 13.60 21.47
CA ASP A 330 -1.24 13.34 22.90
C ASP A 330 0.26 13.43 23.20
N PRO A 331 0.67 14.26 24.18
CA PRO A 331 2.08 14.54 24.42
C PRO A 331 2.90 13.32 24.87
N ASP A 332 2.28 12.35 25.56
CA ASP A 332 2.96 11.18 26.07
C ASP A 332 3.16 10.13 24.96
N VAL A 333 2.13 9.90 24.13
CA VAL A 333 2.20 9.02 22.97
C VAL A 333 3.17 9.58 21.92
N ALA A 334 3.10 10.88 21.65
CA ALA A 334 4.01 11.56 20.73
C ALA A 334 5.47 11.47 21.19
N ALA A 335 5.74 11.74 22.49
CA ALA A 335 7.09 11.69 23.06
C ALA A 335 7.66 10.25 23.01
N PHE A 336 6.85 9.24 23.35
CA PHE A 336 7.27 7.84 23.28
C PHE A 336 7.56 7.42 21.83
N THR A 337 6.66 7.72 20.90
CA THR A 337 6.85 7.37 19.49
C THR A 337 8.10 8.05 18.92
N ARG A 338 8.32 9.32 19.24
CA ARG A 338 9.52 10.05 18.83
C ARG A 338 10.81 9.44 19.43
N ALA A 339 10.78 9.11 20.71
CA ALA A 339 11.94 8.47 21.38
C ALA A 339 12.27 7.13 20.72
N TYR A 340 11.28 6.30 20.39
CA TYR A 340 11.48 5.05 19.64
C TYR A 340 12.15 5.31 18.28
N LEU A 341 11.64 6.30 17.53
CA LEU A 341 12.23 6.63 16.23
C LEU A 341 13.68 7.10 16.36
N GLU A 342 13.95 8.04 17.26
CA GLU A 342 15.25 8.70 17.38
C GLU A 342 16.32 7.82 18.05
N LYS A 343 15.94 6.98 19.03
CA LYS A 343 16.90 6.21 19.85
C LYS A 343 17.05 4.76 19.40
N GLU A 344 16.03 4.18 18.75
CA GLU A 344 16.09 2.77 18.34
C GLU A 344 15.99 2.58 16.82
N ALA A 345 15.05 3.26 16.14
CA ALA A 345 14.80 3.01 14.73
C ALA A 345 15.86 3.64 13.81
N LEU A 346 16.19 4.92 14.01
CA LEU A 346 17.19 5.63 13.19
C LEU A 346 18.57 4.97 13.25
N GLU A 347 18.96 4.43 14.40
CA GLU A 347 20.23 3.73 14.61
C GLU A 347 20.39 2.46 13.76
N THR A 348 19.29 1.94 13.21
CA THR A 348 19.28 0.74 12.38
C THR A 348 19.22 1.04 10.89
N LEU A 349 19.10 2.32 10.51
CA LEU A 349 19.02 2.73 9.12
C LEU A 349 20.38 3.10 8.53
N LEU A 350 20.56 2.72 7.28
CA LEU A 350 21.65 3.25 6.46
C LEU A 350 21.30 4.67 5.99
N PRO A 351 22.29 5.49 5.63
CA PRO A 351 22.02 6.78 4.99
C PRO A 351 21.12 6.61 3.77
N VAL A 352 20.06 7.41 3.68
CA VAL A 352 19.12 7.41 2.56
C VAL A 352 19.47 8.56 1.62
N PRO A 353 19.88 8.30 0.38
CA PRO A 353 20.32 9.37 -0.52
C PRO A 353 19.25 10.45 -0.73
N GLY A 354 19.65 11.71 -0.50
CA GLY A 354 18.76 12.86 -0.68
C GLY A 354 17.70 13.07 0.42
N ILE A 355 17.71 12.30 1.51
CA ILE A 355 16.77 12.43 2.62
C ILE A 355 17.51 12.80 3.91
N ASP A 356 17.04 13.85 4.58
CA ASP A 356 17.37 14.17 5.97
C ASP A 356 16.44 13.37 6.88
N LEU A 357 16.97 12.31 7.50
CA LEU A 357 16.15 11.40 8.33
C LEU A 357 15.53 12.09 9.56
N PRO A 358 16.23 12.96 10.33
CA PRO A 358 15.63 13.76 11.37
C PRO A 358 14.48 14.66 10.89
N GLN A 359 14.63 15.30 9.73
CA GLN A 359 13.56 16.10 9.13
C GLN A 359 12.39 15.21 8.68
N TYR A 360 12.67 14.03 8.15
CA TYR A 360 11.62 13.07 7.80
C TYR A 360 10.77 12.67 9.01
N VAL A 361 11.40 12.43 10.19
CA VAL A 361 10.68 12.18 11.44
C VAL A 361 9.74 13.34 11.78
N ASN A 362 10.17 14.61 11.66
CA ASN A 362 9.28 15.75 11.88
C ASN A 362 8.09 15.76 10.94
N THR A 363 8.32 15.49 9.64
CA THR A 363 7.27 15.40 8.63
C THR A 363 6.25 14.30 8.97
N LEU A 364 6.68 13.16 9.56
CA LEU A 364 5.76 12.11 9.98
C LEU A 364 4.77 12.63 11.04
N PHE A 365 5.23 13.37 12.04
CA PHE A 365 4.33 13.94 13.06
C PHE A 365 3.37 14.98 12.50
N GLU A 366 3.81 15.80 11.54
CA GLU A 366 2.91 16.71 10.82
C GLU A 366 1.80 15.94 10.08
N ARG A 367 2.14 14.82 9.47
CA ARG A 367 1.18 13.94 8.76
C ARG A 367 0.23 13.24 9.73
N PHE A 368 0.75 12.68 10.84
CA PHE A 368 -0.06 11.95 11.81
C PHE A 368 -1.09 12.83 12.53
N THR A 369 -0.77 14.10 12.78
CA THR A 369 -1.68 15.06 13.42
C THR A 369 -2.71 15.66 12.47
N ASN A 370 -2.75 15.28 11.21
CA ASN A 370 -3.73 15.75 10.25
C ASN A 370 -5.13 15.18 10.52
N ALA A 371 -5.94 15.91 11.29
CA ALA A 371 -7.31 15.54 11.63
C ALA A 371 -8.24 15.41 10.40
N SER A 372 -7.93 16.09 9.29
CA SER A 372 -8.74 16.05 8.08
C SER A 372 -8.74 14.67 7.38
N ILE A 373 -7.75 13.82 7.69
CA ILE A 373 -7.64 12.44 7.15
C ILE A 373 -8.53 11.48 7.94
N ALA A 374 -8.71 11.71 9.26
CA ALA A 374 -9.52 10.89 10.15
C ALA A 374 -9.19 9.37 10.08
N ASP A 375 -7.91 9.04 10.06
CA ASP A 375 -7.45 7.65 10.04
C ASP A 375 -7.64 7.00 11.41
N THR A 376 -8.25 5.80 11.46
CA THR A 376 -8.58 5.14 12.73
C THR A 376 -7.44 4.27 13.21
N LEU A 377 -7.23 4.23 14.53
CA LEU A 377 -6.26 3.33 15.16
C LEU A 377 -6.63 1.84 14.95
N ALA A 378 -7.92 1.54 14.83
CA ALA A 378 -8.39 0.19 14.51
C ALA A 378 -7.84 -0.29 13.16
N ARG A 379 -7.90 0.56 12.11
CA ARG A 379 -7.32 0.25 10.79
C ARG A 379 -5.79 0.09 10.86
N LEU A 380 -5.12 0.92 11.64
CA LEU A 380 -3.66 0.83 11.82
C LEU A 380 -3.24 -0.42 12.60
N ALA A 381 -4.09 -0.94 13.50
CA ALA A 381 -3.85 -2.15 14.28
C ALA A 381 -4.30 -3.44 13.59
N GLN A 382 -5.02 -3.35 12.45
CA GLN A 382 -5.50 -4.52 11.72
C GLN A 382 -4.33 -5.40 11.28
N ASP A 383 -4.49 -6.73 11.41
CA ASP A 383 -3.47 -7.72 11.07
C ASP A 383 -2.08 -7.40 11.67
N ALA A 384 -2.05 -6.98 12.95
CA ALA A 384 -0.80 -6.63 13.63
C ALA A 384 0.15 -7.81 13.73
N SER A 385 -0.35 -9.04 13.75
CA SER A 385 0.48 -10.27 13.71
C SER A 385 1.37 -10.37 12.46
N ASP A 386 0.94 -9.76 11.35
CA ASP A 386 1.71 -9.66 10.12
C ASP A 386 2.58 -8.39 10.08
N ARG A 387 2.09 -7.30 10.68
CA ARG A 387 2.76 -5.99 10.65
C ARG A 387 3.92 -5.85 11.64
N MET A 388 3.77 -6.37 12.85
CA MET A 388 4.82 -6.30 13.88
C MET A 388 6.13 -6.96 13.41
N PRO A 389 6.11 -8.19 12.81
CA PRO A 389 7.30 -8.82 12.26
C PRO A 389 7.99 -8.02 11.15
N LYS A 390 7.23 -7.24 10.38
CA LYS A 390 7.74 -6.46 9.24
C LYS A 390 8.23 -5.07 9.64
N PHE A 391 7.61 -4.43 10.63
CA PHE A 391 7.82 -3.01 10.91
C PHE A 391 8.58 -2.76 12.22
N VAL A 392 8.31 -3.51 13.28
CA VAL A 392 8.88 -3.27 14.61
C VAL A 392 10.00 -4.25 14.96
N LEU A 393 9.75 -5.56 14.80
CA LEU A 393 10.71 -6.57 15.24
C LEU A 393 12.06 -6.54 14.51
N PRO A 394 12.19 -6.12 13.23
CA PRO A 394 13.49 -5.96 12.59
C PRO A 394 14.37 -4.93 13.29
N THR A 395 13.81 -3.80 13.75
CA THR A 395 14.53 -2.80 14.55
C THR A 395 15.05 -3.40 15.86
N VAL A 396 14.21 -4.17 16.55
CA VAL A 396 14.61 -4.86 17.80
C VAL A 396 15.74 -5.84 17.53
N ARG A 397 15.62 -6.68 16.49
CA ARG A 397 16.67 -7.67 16.13
C ARG A 397 18.00 -7.03 15.80
N ASP A 398 17.98 -5.94 15.02
CA ASP A 398 19.22 -5.26 14.63
C ASP A 398 19.88 -4.54 15.81
N ASN A 399 19.10 -3.93 16.71
CA ASN A 399 19.63 -3.35 17.93
C ASN A 399 20.23 -4.41 18.87
N LEU A 400 19.59 -5.58 18.99
CA LEU A 400 20.14 -6.71 19.77
C LEU A 400 21.49 -7.19 19.22
N LYS A 401 21.64 -7.31 17.88
CA LYS A 401 22.91 -7.70 17.26
C LYS A 401 24.04 -6.73 17.59
N GLU A 402 23.72 -5.44 17.64
CA GLU A 402 24.67 -4.37 17.92
C GLU A 402 24.77 -4.02 19.41
N ASN A 403 24.13 -4.79 20.31
CA ASN A 403 24.07 -4.55 21.77
C ASN A 403 23.56 -3.15 22.13
N ARG A 404 22.62 -2.60 21.35
CA ARG A 404 21.93 -1.35 21.64
C ARG A 404 20.64 -1.60 22.44
N SER A 405 20.01 -0.51 22.93
CA SER A 405 18.71 -0.57 23.64
C SER A 405 17.61 -1.09 22.72
N ILE A 406 16.69 -1.86 23.31
CA ILE A 406 15.47 -2.36 22.70
C ILE A 406 14.23 -2.08 23.56
N LYS A 407 14.39 -1.26 24.62
CA LYS A 407 13.34 -1.07 25.65
C LYS A 407 12.05 -0.51 25.07
N LEU A 408 12.17 0.42 24.12
CA LEU A 408 11.01 1.07 23.50
C LEU A 408 10.27 0.14 22.55
N GLY A 409 10.99 -0.59 21.70
CA GLY A 409 10.42 -1.60 20.82
C GLY A 409 9.78 -2.78 21.59
N ALA A 410 10.42 -3.25 22.65
CA ALA A 410 9.87 -4.29 23.53
C ALA A 410 8.60 -3.80 24.25
N ALA A 411 8.56 -2.55 24.73
CA ALA A 411 7.40 -1.97 25.36
C ALA A 411 6.23 -1.78 24.36
N MET A 412 6.52 -1.48 23.10
CA MET A 412 5.50 -1.45 22.04
C MET A 412 4.88 -2.84 21.83
N CYS A 413 5.70 -3.90 21.84
CA CYS A 413 5.21 -5.28 21.79
C CYS A 413 4.36 -5.62 23.01
N ALA A 414 4.70 -5.15 24.21
CA ALA A 414 3.90 -5.34 25.43
C ALA A 414 2.55 -4.60 25.34
N ALA A 415 2.53 -3.37 24.81
CA ALA A 415 1.29 -2.63 24.56
C ALA A 415 0.38 -3.35 23.57
N TRP A 416 0.93 -3.92 22.51
CA TRP A 416 0.19 -4.76 21.57
C TRP A 416 -0.40 -6.00 22.26
N ALA A 417 0.42 -6.74 23.02
CA ALA A 417 -0.04 -7.93 23.77
C ALA A 417 -1.21 -7.62 24.71
N LEU A 418 -1.15 -6.50 25.44
CA LEU A 418 -2.25 -6.04 26.28
C LEU A 418 -3.51 -5.69 25.47
N GLY A 419 -3.34 -5.08 24.30
CA GLY A 419 -4.45 -4.82 23.39
C GLY A 419 -5.19 -6.09 22.94
N MET A 420 -4.49 -7.23 22.83
CA MET A 420 -5.09 -8.53 22.53
C MET A 420 -5.98 -9.07 23.66
N GLU A 421 -5.92 -8.50 24.88
CA GLU A 421 -6.87 -8.81 25.95
C GLU A 421 -8.28 -8.24 25.71
N GLY A 422 -8.43 -7.41 24.66
CA GLY A 422 -9.71 -6.89 24.20
C GLY A 422 -10.24 -5.71 25.00
N LYS A 423 -9.42 -5.05 25.84
CA LYS A 423 -9.84 -3.92 26.69
C LYS A 423 -8.79 -2.82 26.80
N ALA A 424 -9.24 -1.58 26.70
CA ALA A 424 -8.47 -0.40 27.07
C ALA A 424 -8.38 -0.22 28.59
N GLU A 425 -7.53 0.71 29.06
CA GLU A 425 -7.35 0.99 30.50
C GLU A 425 -8.61 1.54 31.16
N ASP A 426 -9.46 2.25 30.43
CA ASP A 426 -10.75 2.76 30.91
C ASP A 426 -11.87 1.70 30.91
N GLY A 427 -11.57 0.49 30.45
CA GLY A 427 -12.49 -0.64 30.34
C GLY A 427 -13.30 -0.69 29.04
N SER A 428 -13.11 0.26 28.13
CA SER A 428 -13.72 0.21 26.79
C SER A 428 -13.22 -0.97 25.98
N GLU A 429 -14.00 -1.42 25.01
CA GLU A 429 -13.68 -2.59 24.18
C GLU A 429 -12.61 -2.25 23.14
N ILE A 430 -11.61 -3.12 23.02
CA ILE A 430 -10.65 -3.15 21.92
C ILE A 430 -11.00 -4.33 21.01
N VAL A 431 -11.58 -4.05 19.85
CA VAL A 431 -11.88 -5.12 18.86
C VAL A 431 -10.55 -5.60 18.24
N VAL A 432 -10.30 -6.89 18.33
CA VAL A 432 -9.14 -7.54 17.70
C VAL A 432 -9.53 -7.96 16.28
N ASP A 433 -9.03 -7.24 15.28
CA ASP A 433 -9.21 -7.53 13.86
C ASP A 433 -7.88 -8.02 13.28
N ASP A 434 -7.68 -9.34 13.35
CA ASP A 434 -6.42 -9.99 12.95
C ASP A 434 -6.74 -11.40 12.45
N GLN A 435 -6.14 -11.82 11.35
CA GLN A 435 -6.33 -13.17 10.80
C GLN A 435 -5.92 -14.28 11.78
N GLN A 436 -5.01 -13.97 12.71
CA GLN A 436 -4.56 -14.84 13.79
C GLN A 436 -5.25 -14.52 15.13
N GLY A 437 -6.31 -13.70 15.10
CA GLY A 437 -6.93 -13.10 16.29
C GLY A 437 -7.32 -14.13 17.35
N ASP A 438 -7.99 -15.22 16.98
CA ASP A 438 -8.39 -16.27 17.96
C ASP A 438 -7.18 -16.85 18.71
N ARG A 439 -6.08 -17.10 18.02
CA ARG A 439 -4.85 -17.63 18.61
C ARG A 439 -4.19 -16.61 19.52
N LEU A 440 -4.07 -15.35 19.07
CA LEU A 440 -3.44 -14.29 19.84
C LEU A 440 -4.23 -13.93 21.10
N VAL A 441 -5.55 -13.85 21.01
CA VAL A 441 -6.44 -13.64 22.16
C VAL A 441 -6.31 -14.77 23.19
N ALA A 442 -6.19 -16.03 22.73
CA ALA A 442 -5.96 -17.15 23.63
C ALA A 442 -4.59 -17.07 24.34
N LEU A 443 -3.54 -16.63 23.65
CA LEU A 443 -2.22 -16.39 24.24
C LEU A 443 -2.25 -15.22 25.22
N ALA A 444 -2.91 -14.11 24.89
CA ALA A 444 -3.08 -12.97 25.80
C ALA A 444 -3.87 -13.33 27.06
N ALA A 445 -4.86 -14.24 26.95
CA ALA A 445 -5.57 -14.76 28.12
C ALA A 445 -4.63 -15.54 29.06
N ARG A 446 -3.75 -16.41 28.53
CA ARG A 446 -2.72 -17.13 29.32
C ARG A 446 -1.74 -16.14 29.96
N GLU A 447 -1.35 -15.10 29.25
CA GLU A 447 -0.46 -14.07 29.75
C GLU A 447 -1.10 -13.27 30.90
N ARG A 448 -2.38 -12.94 30.80
CA ARG A 448 -3.17 -12.33 31.89
C ARG A 448 -3.26 -13.26 33.10
N ASP A 449 -3.37 -14.56 32.91
CA ASP A 449 -3.48 -15.57 33.96
C ASP A 449 -2.12 -15.93 34.61
N GLY A 450 -1.03 -15.23 34.22
CA GLY A 450 0.28 -15.28 34.89
C GLY A 450 1.42 -15.94 34.09
N GLU A 451 1.19 -16.26 32.81
CA GLU A 451 2.25 -16.73 31.92
C GLU A 451 2.82 -15.56 31.11
N ASP A 452 3.61 -14.71 31.75
CA ASP A 452 4.10 -13.41 31.24
C ASP A 452 4.81 -13.43 29.87
N THR A 453 5.02 -14.58 29.28
CA THR A 453 5.69 -14.78 27.98
C THR A 453 4.81 -15.47 26.94
N ALA A 454 3.51 -15.67 27.24
CA ALA A 454 2.63 -16.45 26.38
C ALA A 454 2.50 -15.85 24.96
N VAL A 455 2.31 -14.54 24.85
CA VAL A 455 2.19 -13.87 23.52
C VAL A 455 3.50 -13.96 22.75
N ILE A 456 4.63 -13.67 23.37
CA ILE A 456 5.93 -13.69 22.68
C ILE A 456 6.44 -15.11 22.39
N SER A 457 5.81 -16.15 22.93
CA SER A 457 6.08 -17.55 22.57
C SER A 457 5.50 -17.94 21.20
N ASP A 458 4.74 -17.06 20.57
CA ASP A 458 4.22 -17.29 19.22
C ASP A 458 5.36 -17.23 18.20
N GLU A 459 5.83 -18.40 17.77
CA GLU A 459 6.96 -18.55 16.85
C GLU A 459 6.66 -17.95 15.46
N ALA A 460 5.38 -17.97 15.02
CA ALA A 460 4.99 -17.40 13.73
C ALA A 460 5.18 -15.89 13.69
N VAL A 461 5.01 -15.18 14.82
CA VAL A 461 5.19 -13.73 14.92
C VAL A 461 6.62 -13.39 15.34
N PHE A 462 7.09 -13.96 16.42
CA PHE A 462 8.36 -13.53 17.06
C PHE A 462 9.58 -14.32 16.59
N GLY A 463 9.38 -15.56 16.09
CA GLY A 463 10.48 -16.46 15.74
C GLY A 463 11.43 -16.65 16.92
N GLU A 464 12.73 -16.71 16.67
CA GLU A 464 13.77 -16.85 17.70
C GLU A 464 13.80 -15.68 18.71
N LEU A 465 13.28 -14.51 18.36
CA LEU A 465 13.26 -13.34 19.24
C LEU A 465 12.47 -13.62 20.53
N GLY A 466 11.36 -14.38 20.43
CA GLY A 466 10.54 -14.76 21.58
C GLY A 466 11.26 -15.56 22.66
N SER A 467 12.46 -16.07 22.35
CA SER A 467 13.34 -16.80 23.29
C SER A 467 14.66 -16.09 23.58
N ASP A 468 14.94 -14.92 22.97
CA ASP A 468 16.14 -14.12 23.32
C ASP A 468 15.98 -13.56 24.74
N PRO A 469 16.88 -13.90 25.70
CA PRO A 469 16.71 -13.50 27.11
C PRO A 469 16.59 -11.98 27.30
N ARG A 470 17.28 -11.17 26.50
CA ARG A 470 17.27 -9.70 26.60
C ARG A 470 15.92 -9.14 26.16
N PHE A 471 15.33 -9.72 25.09
CA PHE A 471 14.00 -9.32 24.62
C PHE A 471 12.92 -9.78 25.61
N VAL A 472 13.00 -11.02 26.08
CA VAL A 472 12.06 -11.57 27.08
C VAL A 472 12.07 -10.72 28.37
N GLU A 473 13.25 -10.35 28.88
CA GLU A 473 13.40 -9.47 30.05
C GLU A 473 12.74 -8.10 29.79
N ALA A 474 13.12 -7.40 28.71
CA ALA A 474 12.59 -6.07 28.39
C ALA A 474 11.07 -6.08 28.15
N PHE A 475 10.55 -7.11 27.47
CA PHE A 475 9.12 -7.27 27.24
C PHE A 475 8.35 -7.50 28.56
N THR A 476 8.81 -8.44 29.39
CA THR A 476 8.11 -8.80 30.64
C THR A 476 8.19 -7.68 31.66
N GLU A 477 9.31 -6.92 31.74
CA GLU A 477 9.39 -5.71 32.54
C GLU A 477 8.36 -4.66 32.10
N ALA A 478 8.26 -4.38 30.79
CA ALA A 478 7.32 -3.42 30.26
C ALA A 478 5.87 -3.89 30.50
N LEU A 479 5.55 -5.15 30.22
CA LEU A 479 4.22 -5.73 30.44
C LEU A 479 3.75 -5.57 31.89
N LYS A 480 4.61 -5.95 32.85
CA LYS A 480 4.31 -5.83 34.28
C LYS A 480 4.14 -4.37 34.71
N ALA A 481 5.00 -3.51 34.20
CA ALA A 481 4.96 -2.09 34.51
C ALA A 481 3.67 -1.44 33.98
N ILE A 482 3.22 -1.77 32.74
CA ILE A 482 1.98 -1.23 32.19
C ILE A 482 0.78 -1.70 33.02
N ARG A 483 0.75 -2.97 33.43
CA ARG A 483 -0.32 -3.51 34.31
C ARG A 483 -0.34 -2.85 35.69
N ALA A 484 0.83 -2.51 36.25
CA ALA A 484 0.92 -1.94 37.59
C ALA A 484 0.71 -0.43 37.62
N ASP A 485 1.31 0.30 36.71
CA ASP A 485 1.44 1.76 36.73
C ASP A 485 0.59 2.47 35.66
N GLY A 486 0.10 1.71 34.67
CA GLY A 486 -0.60 2.24 33.49
C GLY A 486 0.33 2.66 32.35
N ALA A 487 -0.22 2.69 31.13
CA ALA A 487 0.49 2.98 29.89
C ALA A 487 1.20 4.36 29.93
N ARG A 488 0.53 5.42 30.42
CA ARG A 488 1.11 6.77 30.49
C ARG A 488 2.34 6.85 31.38
N ALA A 489 2.30 6.24 32.56
CA ALA A 489 3.42 6.27 33.48
C ALA A 489 4.65 5.54 32.90
N VAL A 490 4.41 4.41 32.22
CA VAL A 490 5.46 3.63 31.58
C VAL A 490 6.08 4.38 30.42
N MET A 491 5.27 4.98 29.52
CA MET A 491 5.77 5.79 28.42
C MET A 491 6.68 6.93 28.92
N LYS A 492 6.24 7.71 29.92
CA LYS A 492 7.04 8.80 30.51
C LYS A 492 8.36 8.30 31.04
N ARG A 493 8.34 7.24 31.85
CA ARG A 493 9.54 6.66 32.42
C ARG A 493 10.55 6.19 31.36
N LEU A 494 10.07 5.48 30.33
CA LEU A 494 10.94 4.99 29.24
C LEU A 494 11.54 6.11 28.40
N VAL A 495 10.81 7.21 28.21
CA VAL A 495 11.34 8.41 27.52
C VAL A 495 12.44 9.09 28.33
N GLU A 496 12.29 9.16 29.68
CA GLU A 496 13.26 9.79 30.61
C GLU A 496 14.53 8.93 30.82
N GLU A 497 14.38 7.59 30.86
CA GLU A 497 15.49 6.65 31.08
C GLU A 497 16.38 6.41 29.87
N GLY A 498 15.88 6.63 28.67
CA GLY A 498 16.59 6.38 27.39
C GLY A 498 17.10 7.68 26.80
#